data_14e6abb85f54b001b004615e4b4f20ce
#
_entry.id   14e6abb85f54b001b004615e4b4f20ce
#
_cell.length_a   1.000
_cell.length_b   1.000
_cell.length_c   1.000
_cell.angle_alpha   90.00
_cell.angle_beta   90.00
_cell.angle_gamma   90.00
#
_symmetry.space_group_name_H-M   'P 1'
#
loop_
_entity.id
_entity.type
_entity.pdbx_description
1 polymer ?
#
loop_
_entity_poly.entity_id
_entity_poly.type
_entity_poly.pdbx_seq_one_letter_code
_entity_poly.pdbx_strand_id
1 'polypeptide(L)'
;MVKSIRYWLQALSLTDEKRGEKGKRYQELSEDFGKILFENDKYFEDLGTLYLLHYKLVSNKDLATTWNLFFNSIKATEMTKHHMEEGVKQLILNIDPQYEISERSLSDDCNCLVKTYFAEKNDLKNPEDNMICPFSDLGLIKKEHIRGKDEIIYKTVPERNKLDKLIVLYVIMDNLGDKQSTTIKNLIEDENNIGSVFNLDKNTINYYIDILRDEGYLRVNRTAGLNTIYPTDLAVNILDKYYSRL
;
A
#
# COMPACT_ATOMS: atom_id res chain seq x y z
N MET A 1 -23.35 6.44 -1.85
CA MET A 1 -22.92 5.36 -0.93
C MET A 1 -22.67 4.02 -1.66
N VAL A 2 -23.66 3.33 -2.26
CA VAL A 2 -23.46 2.01 -2.93
C VAL A 2 -22.36 2.00 -4.00
N LYS A 3 -22.27 3.04 -4.85
CA LYS A 3 -21.21 3.15 -5.87
C LYS A 3 -19.82 3.27 -5.24
N SER A 4 -19.70 4.01 -4.14
CA SER A 4 -18.44 4.20 -3.42
C SER A 4 -17.97 2.88 -2.77
N ILE A 5 -18.88 2.14 -2.11
CA ILE A 5 -18.54 0.83 -1.53
C ILE A 5 -18.01 -0.11 -2.61
N ARG A 6 -18.72 -0.22 -3.74
CA ARG A 6 -18.29 -1.05 -4.87
C ARG A 6 -16.90 -0.67 -5.37
N TYR A 7 -16.66 0.62 -5.54
CA TYR A 7 -15.36 1.13 -5.98
C TYR A 7 -14.23 0.69 -5.02
N TRP A 8 -14.41 0.90 -3.71
CA TRP A 8 -13.39 0.55 -2.74
C TRP A 8 -13.16 -0.96 -2.65
N LEU A 9 -14.21 -1.79 -2.72
CA LEU A 9 -14.07 -3.24 -2.74
C LEU A 9 -13.20 -3.73 -3.91
N GLN A 10 -13.36 -3.12 -5.09
CA GLN A 10 -12.55 -3.44 -6.27
C GLN A 10 -11.13 -2.83 -6.18
N ALA A 11 -11.01 -1.58 -5.74
CA ALA A 11 -9.71 -0.90 -5.61
C ALA A 11 -8.79 -1.63 -4.61
N LEU A 12 -9.37 -2.23 -3.57
CA LEU A 12 -8.68 -3.06 -2.58
C LEU A 12 -8.51 -4.53 -3.02
N SER A 13 -8.92 -4.89 -4.23
CA SER A 13 -8.89 -6.27 -4.76
C SER A 13 -9.66 -7.29 -3.91
N LEU A 14 -10.66 -6.84 -3.15
CA LEU A 14 -11.50 -7.72 -2.33
C LEU A 14 -12.56 -8.43 -3.15
N THR A 15 -13.04 -7.78 -4.22
CA THR A 15 -14.11 -8.32 -5.06
C THR A 15 -13.85 -8.09 -6.54
N ASP A 16 -14.39 -9.00 -7.36
CA ASP A 16 -14.49 -8.88 -8.81
C ASP A 16 -15.91 -8.54 -9.21
N GLU A 17 -16.07 -7.63 -10.19
CA GLU A 17 -17.38 -7.33 -10.76
C GLU A 17 -17.72 -8.35 -11.85
N LYS A 18 -18.82 -9.04 -11.68
CA LYS A 18 -19.38 -9.97 -12.69
C LYS A 18 -20.71 -9.46 -13.26
N ARG A 19 -20.99 -9.86 -14.48
CA ARG A 19 -22.29 -9.61 -15.13
C ARG A 19 -23.12 -10.87 -15.10
N GLY A 20 -24.26 -10.79 -14.44
CA GLY A 20 -25.27 -11.86 -14.43
C GLY A 20 -26.29 -11.72 -15.56
N GLU A 21 -27.35 -12.51 -15.48
CA GLU A 21 -28.46 -12.48 -16.41
C GLU A 21 -29.09 -11.07 -16.48
N LYS A 22 -29.53 -10.69 -17.68
CA LYS A 22 -30.13 -9.38 -17.96
C LYS A 22 -29.20 -8.17 -17.69
N GLY A 23 -27.86 -8.37 -17.68
CA GLY A 23 -26.88 -7.31 -17.50
C GLY A 23 -26.77 -6.74 -16.07
N LYS A 24 -27.36 -7.39 -15.06
CA LYS A 24 -27.16 -7.00 -13.66
C LYS A 24 -25.71 -7.21 -13.27
N ARG A 25 -25.11 -6.20 -12.64
CA ARG A 25 -23.75 -6.27 -12.09
C ARG A 25 -23.83 -6.70 -10.63
N TYR A 26 -22.98 -7.63 -10.24
CA TYR A 26 -22.83 -8.07 -8.87
C TYR A 26 -21.33 -8.22 -8.52
N GLN A 27 -21.04 -8.21 -7.25
CA GLN A 27 -19.68 -8.37 -6.72
C GLN A 27 -19.53 -9.76 -6.14
N GLU A 28 -18.44 -10.45 -6.46
CA GLU A 28 -18.03 -11.69 -5.80
C GLU A 28 -16.69 -11.46 -5.12
N LEU A 29 -16.43 -12.17 -4.03
CA LEU A 29 -15.09 -12.16 -3.43
C LEU A 29 -14.06 -12.64 -4.46
N SER A 30 -12.92 -11.93 -4.55
CA SER A 30 -11.81 -12.43 -5.36
C SER A 30 -11.29 -13.75 -4.81
N GLU A 31 -10.94 -14.68 -5.72
CA GLU A 31 -10.60 -16.07 -5.35
C GLU A 31 -9.37 -16.13 -4.43
N ASP A 32 -8.33 -15.40 -4.78
CA ASP A 32 -7.02 -15.55 -4.12
C ASP A 32 -6.84 -14.64 -2.90
N PHE A 33 -7.53 -13.51 -2.85
CA PHE A 33 -7.29 -12.50 -1.81
C PHE A 33 -8.55 -12.22 -0.98
N GLY A 34 -9.66 -11.88 -1.62
CA GLY A 34 -10.89 -11.52 -0.92
C GLY A 34 -11.44 -12.67 -0.08
N LYS A 35 -11.36 -13.91 -0.56
CA LYS A 35 -11.78 -15.10 0.19
C LYS A 35 -10.90 -15.34 1.42
N ILE A 36 -9.57 -15.28 1.24
CA ILE A 36 -8.62 -15.47 2.36
C ILE A 36 -8.89 -14.46 3.47
N LEU A 37 -9.07 -13.17 3.13
CA LEU A 37 -9.35 -12.15 4.13
C LEU A 37 -10.71 -12.34 4.79
N PHE A 38 -11.74 -12.67 4.01
CA PHE A 38 -13.08 -12.91 4.56
C PHE A 38 -13.13 -14.07 5.55
N GLU A 39 -12.35 -15.11 5.31
CA GLU A 39 -12.27 -16.30 6.17
C GLU A 39 -11.46 -16.04 7.45
N ASN A 40 -10.41 -15.22 7.37
CA ASN A 40 -9.47 -15.03 8.48
C ASN A 40 -9.68 -13.73 9.26
N ASP A 41 -10.01 -12.63 8.61
CA ASP A 41 -10.19 -11.31 9.23
C ASP A 41 -11.24 -10.47 8.50
N LYS A 42 -12.50 -10.92 8.54
CA LYS A 42 -13.61 -10.24 7.83
C LYS A 42 -13.95 -8.85 8.34
N TYR A 43 -13.46 -8.46 9.51
CA TYR A 43 -13.72 -7.15 10.12
C TYR A 43 -12.53 -6.20 10.03
N PHE A 44 -11.40 -6.66 9.45
CA PHE A 44 -10.17 -5.87 9.31
C PHE A 44 -9.62 -5.36 10.66
N GLU A 45 -9.64 -6.21 11.67
CA GLU A 45 -9.14 -5.91 13.01
C GLU A 45 -7.63 -6.11 13.12
N ASP A 46 -7.07 -6.96 12.25
CA ASP A 46 -5.64 -7.24 12.23
C ASP A 46 -4.86 -6.20 11.41
N LEU A 47 -3.76 -5.71 12.00
CA LEU A 47 -2.94 -4.67 11.38
C LEU A 47 -2.24 -5.16 10.10
N GLY A 48 -1.84 -6.43 10.04
CA GLY A 48 -1.25 -7.00 8.83
C GLY A 48 -2.25 -7.09 7.69
N THR A 49 -3.52 -7.40 7.98
CA THR A 49 -4.60 -7.29 7.00
C THR A 49 -4.72 -5.88 6.43
N LEU A 50 -4.61 -4.84 7.27
CA LEU A 50 -4.63 -3.45 6.80
C LEU A 50 -3.41 -3.13 5.90
N TYR A 51 -2.22 -3.65 6.22
CA TYR A 51 -1.04 -3.51 5.34
C TYR A 51 -1.22 -4.24 4.00
N LEU A 52 -1.86 -5.41 3.99
CA LEU A 52 -2.18 -6.13 2.75
C LEU A 52 -3.18 -5.35 1.88
N LEU A 53 -4.24 -4.80 2.50
CA LEU A 53 -5.22 -3.96 1.81
C LEU A 53 -4.57 -2.70 1.25
N HIS A 54 -3.69 -2.06 2.02
CA HIS A 54 -2.89 -0.94 1.54
C HIS A 54 -2.04 -1.33 0.32
N TYR A 55 -1.32 -2.46 0.39
CA TYR A 55 -0.53 -2.97 -0.72
C TYR A 55 -1.38 -3.14 -1.99
N LYS A 56 -2.53 -3.80 -1.89
CA LYS A 56 -3.43 -3.99 -3.05
C LYS A 56 -3.95 -2.66 -3.59
N LEU A 57 -4.29 -1.70 -2.72
CA LEU A 57 -4.73 -0.37 -3.13
C LEU A 57 -3.65 0.37 -3.93
N VAL A 58 -2.42 0.47 -3.40
CA VAL A 58 -1.35 1.24 -4.06
C VAL A 58 -0.77 0.54 -5.28
N SER A 59 -1.01 -0.76 -5.44
CA SER A 59 -0.66 -1.52 -6.65
C SER A 59 -1.70 -1.40 -7.76
N ASN A 60 -2.89 -0.87 -7.47
CA ASN A 60 -3.97 -0.76 -8.43
C ASN A 60 -3.88 0.56 -9.21
N LYS A 61 -3.24 0.52 -10.39
CA LYS A 61 -3.03 1.70 -11.24
C LYS A 61 -4.33 2.25 -11.83
N ASP A 62 -5.30 1.39 -12.12
CA ASP A 62 -6.51 1.75 -12.85
C ASP A 62 -7.57 2.40 -11.96
N LEU A 63 -7.74 1.85 -10.76
CA LEU A 63 -8.78 2.31 -9.83
C LEU A 63 -8.25 3.26 -8.75
N ALA A 64 -6.95 3.22 -8.45
CA ALA A 64 -6.33 4.02 -7.40
C ALA A 64 -5.09 4.77 -7.90
N THR A 65 -5.16 5.39 -9.08
CA THR A 65 -4.05 6.06 -9.77
C THR A 65 -3.30 7.03 -8.85
N THR A 66 -3.99 7.89 -8.11
CA THR A 66 -3.37 8.86 -7.21
C THR A 66 -2.59 8.17 -6.08
N TRP A 67 -3.12 7.10 -5.48
CA TRP A 67 -2.41 6.30 -4.47
C TRP A 67 -1.19 5.60 -5.06
N ASN A 68 -1.36 4.98 -6.23
CA ASN A 68 -0.27 4.31 -6.93
C ASN A 68 0.88 5.29 -7.23
N LEU A 69 0.60 6.43 -7.86
CA LEU A 69 1.61 7.44 -8.20
C LEU A 69 2.27 8.04 -6.96
N PHE A 70 1.49 8.33 -5.92
CA PHE A 70 2.02 8.89 -4.68
C PHE A 70 3.04 7.94 -4.02
N PHE A 71 2.68 6.67 -3.81
CA PHE A 71 3.58 5.74 -3.12
C PHE A 71 4.73 5.26 -4.00
N ASN A 72 4.47 4.93 -5.27
CA ASN A 72 5.47 4.32 -6.15
C ASN A 72 6.38 5.33 -6.86
N SER A 73 5.86 6.48 -7.28
CA SER A 73 6.59 7.37 -8.21
C SER A 73 7.09 8.65 -7.55
N ILE A 74 6.36 9.23 -6.58
CA ILE A 74 6.85 10.40 -5.85
C ILE A 74 7.92 9.94 -4.85
N LYS A 75 9.18 10.34 -5.08
CA LYS A 75 10.32 9.95 -4.22
C LYS A 75 10.57 10.90 -3.06
N ALA A 76 9.99 12.10 -3.08
CA ALA A 76 10.09 13.05 -1.97
C ALA A 76 9.45 12.45 -0.71
N THR A 77 10.13 12.58 0.42
CA THR A 77 9.66 12.10 1.73
C THR A 77 8.92 13.17 2.52
N GLU A 78 9.07 14.43 2.13
CA GLU A 78 8.35 15.59 2.69
C GLU A 78 7.88 16.50 1.57
N MET A 79 6.67 17.02 1.66
CA MET A 79 6.09 17.90 0.65
C MET A 79 4.91 18.69 1.17
N THR A 80 4.63 19.85 0.58
CA THR A 80 3.35 20.54 0.78
C THR A 80 2.26 19.85 -0.05
N LYS A 81 0.98 20.13 0.27
CA LYS A 81 -0.15 19.68 -0.52
C LYS A 81 -0.03 20.10 -1.98
N HIS A 82 0.37 21.36 -2.23
CA HIS A 82 0.57 21.87 -3.59
C HIS A 82 1.64 21.08 -4.35
N HIS A 83 2.79 20.79 -3.74
CA HIS A 83 3.83 19.96 -4.35
C HIS A 83 3.36 18.53 -4.63
N MET A 84 2.51 17.96 -3.75
CA MET A 84 1.90 16.64 -3.98
C MET A 84 0.98 16.67 -5.22
N GLU A 85 0.08 17.65 -5.31
CA GLU A 85 -0.84 17.82 -6.43
C GLU A 85 -0.08 18.01 -7.75
N GLU A 86 0.89 18.90 -7.80
CA GLU A 86 1.72 19.11 -8.99
C GLU A 86 2.55 17.88 -9.36
N GLY A 87 3.10 17.18 -8.38
CA GLY A 87 3.84 15.92 -8.61
C GLY A 87 2.96 14.86 -9.26
N VAL A 88 1.75 14.62 -8.73
CA VAL A 88 0.80 13.65 -9.30
C VAL A 88 0.37 14.09 -10.70
N LYS A 89 0.07 15.39 -10.90
CA LYS A 89 -0.29 15.96 -12.20
C LYS A 89 0.77 15.71 -13.26
N GLN A 90 2.02 16.00 -12.95
CA GLN A 90 3.14 15.78 -13.87
C GLN A 90 3.32 14.29 -14.21
N LEU A 91 3.15 13.40 -13.24
CA LEU A 91 3.25 11.96 -13.48
C LEU A 91 2.12 11.45 -14.38
N ILE A 92 0.87 11.94 -14.22
CA ILE A 92 -0.24 11.62 -15.11
C ILE A 92 0.06 12.11 -16.53
N LEU A 93 0.52 13.34 -16.71
CA LEU A 93 0.85 13.90 -18.03
C LEU A 93 2.06 13.21 -18.68
N ASN A 94 2.97 12.63 -17.90
CA ASN A 94 4.06 11.81 -18.44
C ASN A 94 3.55 10.48 -18.98
N ILE A 95 2.46 9.93 -18.43
CA ILE A 95 1.82 8.70 -18.91
C ILE A 95 0.95 9.00 -20.14
N ASP A 96 0.12 10.02 -20.07
CA ASP A 96 -0.73 10.49 -21.18
C ASP A 96 -0.69 12.02 -21.28
N PRO A 97 0.15 12.56 -22.20
CA PRO A 97 0.30 14.01 -22.38
C PRO A 97 -0.98 14.74 -22.84
N GLN A 98 -1.98 14.00 -23.36
CA GLN A 98 -3.24 14.58 -23.85
C GLN A 98 -4.37 14.46 -22.82
N TYR A 99 -4.11 13.87 -21.65
CA TYR A 99 -5.13 13.68 -20.64
C TYR A 99 -5.56 15.02 -20.02
N GLU A 100 -6.85 15.32 -20.09
CA GLU A 100 -7.43 16.51 -19.48
C GLU A 100 -7.64 16.30 -17.98
N ILE A 101 -6.77 16.89 -17.16
CA ILE A 101 -6.83 16.78 -15.69
C ILE A 101 -7.79 17.84 -15.14
N SER A 102 -8.83 17.40 -14.46
CA SER A 102 -9.64 18.28 -13.61
C SER A 102 -8.86 18.60 -12.31
N GLU A 103 -8.42 19.84 -12.16
CA GLU A 103 -7.67 20.27 -10.95
C GLU A 103 -8.48 20.06 -9.67
N ARG A 104 -9.80 20.27 -9.73
CA ARG A 104 -10.69 20.00 -8.60
C ARG A 104 -10.67 18.51 -8.24
N SER A 105 -10.83 17.62 -9.22
CA SER A 105 -10.82 16.17 -8.96
C SER A 105 -9.47 15.71 -8.41
N LEU A 106 -8.37 16.21 -8.95
CA LEU A 106 -7.02 15.92 -8.48
C LEU A 106 -6.84 16.37 -7.02
N SER A 107 -7.25 17.59 -6.69
CA SER A 107 -7.18 18.11 -5.32
C SER A 107 -8.06 17.31 -4.36
N ASP A 108 -9.27 16.88 -4.79
CA ASP A 108 -10.16 16.04 -4.00
C ASP A 108 -9.53 14.65 -3.75
N ASP A 109 -8.90 14.04 -4.75
CA ASP A 109 -8.19 12.75 -4.64
C ASP A 109 -6.99 12.85 -3.70
N CYS A 110 -6.15 13.89 -3.83
CA CYS A 110 -5.02 14.14 -2.94
C CYS A 110 -5.48 14.35 -1.49
N ASN A 111 -6.57 15.08 -1.27
CA ASN A 111 -7.17 15.24 0.06
C ASN A 111 -7.69 13.91 0.61
N CYS A 112 -8.36 13.11 -0.23
CA CYS A 112 -8.85 11.80 0.15
C CYS A 112 -7.70 10.88 0.55
N LEU A 113 -6.60 10.86 -0.23
CA LEU A 113 -5.41 10.10 0.09
C LEU A 113 -4.86 10.48 1.47
N VAL A 114 -4.61 11.76 1.72
CA VAL A 114 -4.08 12.19 3.03
C VAL A 114 -5.00 11.79 4.17
N LYS A 115 -6.32 11.99 4.03
CA LYS A 115 -7.32 11.61 5.05
C LYS A 115 -7.41 10.10 5.26
N THR A 116 -7.07 9.30 4.26
CA THR A 116 -7.04 7.83 4.38
C THR A 116 -5.96 7.37 5.37
N TYR A 117 -4.80 8.05 5.41
CA TYR A 117 -3.65 7.65 6.24
C TYR A 117 -3.37 8.54 7.43
N PHE A 118 -4.05 9.67 7.54
CA PHE A 118 -3.85 10.62 8.64
C PHE A 118 -5.18 11.04 9.23
N ALA A 119 -5.36 10.74 10.52
CA ALA A 119 -6.50 11.18 11.31
C ALA A 119 -6.16 12.47 12.06
N GLU A 120 -6.89 13.54 11.79
CA GLU A 120 -6.84 14.73 12.65
C GLU A 120 -7.54 14.41 13.97
N LYS A 121 -6.86 14.69 15.09
CA LYS A 121 -7.49 14.66 16.41
C LYS A 121 -8.37 15.91 16.55
N ASN A 122 -9.54 15.89 15.95
CA ASN A 122 -10.52 16.93 16.16
C ASN A 122 -11.21 16.73 17.51
N ASP A 123 -11.40 17.82 18.25
CA ASP A 123 -12.17 17.84 19.49
C ASP A 123 -13.55 17.19 19.27
N LEU A 124 -13.83 16.19 20.09
CA LEU A 124 -14.94 15.23 20.04
C LEU A 124 -16.34 15.90 20.21
N LYS A 125 -16.75 16.74 19.29
CA LYS A 125 -18.11 17.33 19.34
C LYS A 125 -19.19 16.43 18.71
N ASN A 126 -18.83 15.58 17.74
CA ASN A 126 -19.76 14.61 17.13
C ASN A 126 -19.03 13.30 16.83
N PRO A 127 -19.41 12.17 17.48
CA PRO A 127 -18.80 10.86 17.21
C PRO A 127 -18.98 10.39 15.75
N GLU A 128 -20.07 10.80 15.09
CA GLU A 128 -20.37 10.41 13.70
C GLU A 128 -19.46 11.12 12.67
N ASP A 129 -18.94 12.30 12.99
CA ASP A 129 -18.00 13.04 12.13
C ASP A 129 -16.54 12.56 12.28
N ASN A 130 -16.28 11.67 13.24
CA ASN A 130 -14.97 11.16 13.60
C ASN A 130 -14.72 9.72 13.11
N MET A 131 -15.32 9.30 11.98
CA MET A 131 -14.97 8.03 11.37
C MET A 131 -13.54 8.09 10.81
N ILE A 132 -12.61 7.60 11.60
CA ILE A 132 -11.19 7.50 11.25
C ILE A 132 -11.01 6.30 10.33
N CYS A 133 -10.33 6.49 9.19
CA CYS A 133 -9.97 5.38 8.34
C CYS A 133 -8.93 4.48 9.05
N PRO A 134 -9.13 3.16 9.11
CA PRO A 134 -8.18 2.24 9.75
C PRO A 134 -6.74 2.34 9.23
N PHE A 135 -6.55 2.77 7.98
CA PHE A 135 -5.21 2.95 7.42
C PHE A 135 -4.38 4.03 8.13
N SER A 136 -4.98 4.89 8.96
CA SER A 136 -4.23 5.81 9.80
C SER A 136 -3.32 5.10 10.82
N ASP A 137 -3.66 3.86 11.20
CA ASP A 137 -2.88 3.06 12.15
C ASP A 137 -1.60 2.48 11.52
N LEU A 138 -1.51 2.46 10.18
CA LEU A 138 -0.33 1.98 9.45
C LEU A 138 0.90 2.88 9.65
N GLY A 139 0.71 4.14 10.00
CA GLY A 139 1.80 5.08 10.24
C GLY A 139 2.63 5.41 8.99
N LEU A 140 2.02 5.38 7.80
CA LEU A 140 2.69 5.61 6.51
C LEU A 140 2.73 7.08 6.09
N ILE A 141 1.85 7.90 6.66
CA ILE A 141 1.79 9.35 6.42
C ILE A 141 1.66 10.08 7.76
N LYS A 142 2.43 11.14 7.91
CA LYS A 142 2.26 12.16 8.97
C LYS A 142 2.01 13.52 8.34
N LYS A 143 1.36 14.39 9.08
CA LYS A 143 1.07 15.75 8.70
C LYS A 143 1.45 16.67 9.85
N GLU A 144 2.20 17.70 9.55
CA GLU A 144 2.61 18.70 10.53
C GLU A 144 2.20 20.09 10.07
N HIS A 145 1.60 20.84 10.99
CA HIS A 145 1.27 22.24 10.77
C HIS A 145 2.37 23.12 11.39
N ILE A 146 3.16 23.75 10.54
CA ILE A 146 4.20 24.69 10.98
C ILE A 146 3.60 26.11 11.00
N ARG A 147 3.58 26.73 12.18
CA ARG A 147 3.01 28.06 12.36
C ARG A 147 3.56 29.08 11.35
N GLY A 148 2.67 29.67 10.53
CA GLY A 148 3.05 30.62 9.48
C GLY A 148 3.59 30.01 8.19
N LYS A 149 3.47 28.69 8.01
CA LYS A 149 3.83 27.96 6.77
C LYS A 149 2.69 27.01 6.37
N ASP A 150 2.76 26.53 5.15
CA ASP A 150 1.86 25.48 4.68
C ASP A 150 2.05 24.19 5.49
N GLU A 151 1.00 23.38 5.53
CA GLU A 151 1.08 22.04 6.12
C GLU A 151 2.06 21.18 5.32
N ILE A 152 2.91 20.44 6.05
CA ILE A 152 3.86 19.51 5.46
C ILE A 152 3.36 18.08 5.64
N ILE A 153 3.32 17.35 4.55
CA ILE A 153 2.98 15.93 4.49
C ILE A 153 4.29 15.14 4.43
N TYR A 154 4.45 14.18 5.33
CA TYR A 154 5.60 13.29 5.40
C TYR A 154 5.22 11.87 5.04
N LYS A 155 5.98 11.23 4.15
CA LYS A 155 6.00 9.78 4.04
C LYS A 155 6.84 9.23 5.18
N THR A 156 6.29 8.32 5.95
CA THR A 156 6.95 7.78 7.14
C THR A 156 7.17 6.29 7.04
N VAL A 157 8.30 5.83 7.58
CA VAL A 157 8.56 4.40 7.75
C VAL A 157 7.71 3.90 8.92
N PRO A 158 6.94 2.82 8.76
CA PRO A 158 6.15 2.26 9.85
C PRO A 158 7.04 1.73 10.98
N GLU A 159 6.50 1.69 12.18
CA GLU A 159 7.19 1.07 13.31
C GLU A 159 7.40 -0.43 13.04
N ARG A 160 8.60 -0.94 13.35
CA ARG A 160 8.99 -2.34 13.06
C ARG A 160 8.10 -3.40 13.75
N ASN A 161 7.50 -3.06 14.88
CA ASN A 161 6.56 -3.92 15.61
C ASN A 161 5.15 -3.91 15.02
N LYS A 162 4.85 -3.01 14.09
CA LYS A 162 3.54 -2.89 13.43
C LYS A 162 3.48 -3.63 12.10
N LEU A 163 4.58 -3.66 11.36
CA LEU A 163 4.65 -4.35 10.07
C LEU A 163 5.26 -5.74 10.25
N ASP A 164 4.46 -6.79 10.14
CA ASP A 164 4.93 -8.16 10.27
C ASP A 164 5.83 -8.56 9.08
N LYS A 165 6.88 -9.33 9.38
CA LYS A 165 7.83 -9.84 8.38
C LYS A 165 7.20 -10.71 7.30
N LEU A 166 6.12 -11.45 7.62
CA LEU A 166 5.43 -12.28 6.62
C LEU A 166 4.62 -11.42 5.65
N ILE A 167 4.12 -10.26 6.08
CA ILE A 167 3.50 -9.29 5.17
C ILE A 167 4.56 -8.72 4.22
N VAL A 168 5.75 -8.38 4.73
CA VAL A 168 6.89 -7.97 3.90
C VAL A 168 7.27 -9.08 2.91
N LEU A 169 7.37 -10.33 3.38
CA LEU A 169 7.68 -11.48 2.54
C LEU A 169 6.61 -11.70 1.45
N TYR A 170 5.32 -11.58 1.80
CA TYR A 170 4.23 -11.69 0.84
C TYR A 170 4.39 -10.70 -0.31
N VAL A 171 4.65 -9.42 -0.01
CA VAL A 171 4.84 -8.39 -1.05
C VAL A 171 6.08 -8.68 -1.90
N ILE A 172 7.17 -9.15 -1.30
CA ILE A 172 8.38 -9.55 -2.06
C ILE A 172 8.04 -10.69 -3.04
N MET A 173 7.32 -11.71 -2.57
CA MET A 173 6.97 -12.88 -3.38
C MET A 173 5.95 -12.55 -4.49
N ASP A 174 4.95 -11.73 -4.18
CA ASP A 174 3.94 -11.27 -5.15
C ASP A 174 4.61 -10.49 -6.31
N ASN A 175 5.59 -9.61 -5.99
CA ASN A 175 6.36 -8.87 -6.99
C ASN A 175 7.45 -9.70 -7.70
N LEU A 176 7.91 -10.76 -7.09
CA LEU A 176 8.88 -11.65 -7.70
C LEU A 176 8.25 -12.42 -8.88
N GLY A 177 6.98 -12.85 -8.74
CA GLY A 177 6.27 -13.63 -9.74
C GLY A 177 7.08 -14.87 -10.12
N ASP A 178 7.30 -15.07 -11.42
CA ASP A 178 8.05 -16.21 -11.96
C ASP A 178 9.59 -16.04 -11.89
N LYS A 179 10.09 -14.91 -11.40
CA LYS A 179 11.53 -14.68 -11.27
C LYS A 179 12.10 -15.52 -10.13
N GLN A 180 13.32 -16.03 -10.32
CA GLN A 180 14.00 -16.86 -9.32
C GLN A 180 14.69 -16.04 -8.21
N SER A 181 14.90 -14.75 -8.43
CA SER A 181 15.60 -13.88 -7.47
C SER A 181 15.30 -12.41 -7.70
N THR A 182 15.56 -11.62 -6.67
CA THR A 182 15.54 -10.16 -6.70
C THR A 182 16.79 -9.59 -6.03
N THR A 183 16.92 -8.27 -5.99
CA THR A 183 18.05 -7.58 -5.33
C THR A 183 17.53 -6.58 -4.30
N ILE A 184 18.37 -6.21 -3.32
CA ILE A 184 18.03 -5.12 -2.36
C ILE A 184 17.69 -3.83 -3.12
N LYS A 185 18.36 -3.55 -4.23
CA LYS A 185 18.07 -2.39 -5.07
C LYS A 185 16.64 -2.44 -5.60
N ASN A 186 16.23 -3.58 -6.18
CA ASN A 186 14.87 -3.77 -6.68
C ASN A 186 13.81 -3.65 -5.57
N LEU A 187 14.10 -4.19 -4.37
CA LEU A 187 13.19 -4.04 -3.23
C LEU A 187 12.98 -2.58 -2.81
N ILE A 188 13.97 -1.71 -3.03
CA ILE A 188 13.90 -0.27 -2.71
C ILE A 188 13.21 0.52 -3.84
N GLU A 189 13.58 0.25 -5.10
CA GLU A 189 13.31 1.14 -6.23
C GLU A 189 12.13 0.72 -7.11
N ASP A 190 11.86 -0.61 -7.20
CA ASP A 190 10.81 -1.11 -8.08
C ASP A 190 9.42 -0.70 -7.58
N GLU A 191 8.55 -0.39 -8.53
CA GLU A 191 7.14 -0.13 -8.25
C GLU A 191 6.49 -1.32 -7.55
N ASN A 192 5.55 -1.03 -6.67
CA ASN A 192 4.79 -2.00 -5.87
C ASN A 192 5.63 -2.87 -4.94
N ASN A 193 6.94 -2.62 -4.82
CA ASN A 193 7.79 -3.34 -3.90
C ASN A 193 7.85 -2.66 -2.52
N ILE A 194 8.38 -3.35 -1.53
CA ILE A 194 8.33 -2.97 -0.11
C ILE A 194 8.91 -1.59 0.20
N GLY A 195 9.92 -1.13 -0.55
CA GLY A 195 10.49 0.21 -0.42
C GLY A 195 9.51 1.30 -0.79
N SER A 196 8.79 1.14 -1.89
CA SER A 196 7.79 2.10 -2.37
C SER A 196 6.49 1.99 -1.57
N VAL A 197 5.93 0.80 -1.44
CA VAL A 197 4.62 0.56 -0.82
C VAL A 197 4.60 0.94 0.66
N PHE A 198 5.60 0.52 1.42
CA PHE A 198 5.67 0.75 2.87
C PHE A 198 6.63 1.87 3.27
N ASN A 199 7.11 2.67 2.31
CA ASN A 199 8.11 3.72 2.53
C ASN A 199 9.39 3.22 3.24
N LEU A 200 9.78 1.95 3.07
CA LEU A 200 10.90 1.37 3.79
C LEU A 200 12.24 1.92 3.25
N ASP A 201 13.07 2.37 4.16
CA ASP A 201 14.45 2.72 3.85
C ASP A 201 15.35 1.47 3.74
N LYS A 202 16.55 1.66 3.22
CA LYS A 202 17.53 0.58 3.04
C LYS A 202 17.85 -0.16 4.35
N ASN A 203 17.90 0.53 5.48
CA ASN A 203 18.22 -0.08 6.77
C ASN A 203 17.09 -0.98 7.25
N THR A 204 15.85 -0.51 7.10
CA THR A 204 14.66 -1.27 7.47
C THR A 204 14.46 -2.47 6.55
N ILE A 205 14.71 -2.32 5.24
CA ILE A 205 14.68 -3.45 4.30
C ILE A 205 15.73 -4.51 4.70
N ASN A 206 16.99 -4.12 4.95
CA ASN A 206 17.99 -5.08 5.39
C ASN A 206 17.62 -5.79 6.71
N TYR A 207 17.00 -5.09 7.64
CA TYR A 207 16.50 -5.68 8.88
C TYR A 207 15.49 -6.81 8.61
N TYR A 208 14.50 -6.58 7.74
CA TYR A 208 13.52 -7.61 7.37
C TYR A 208 14.16 -8.78 6.61
N ILE A 209 15.07 -8.49 5.69
CA ILE A 209 15.77 -9.51 4.92
C ILE A 209 16.64 -10.39 5.82
N ASP A 210 17.32 -9.82 6.82
CA ASP A 210 18.12 -10.59 7.77
C ASP A 210 17.23 -11.51 8.64
N ILE A 211 16.10 -11.04 9.15
CA ILE A 211 15.14 -11.88 9.90
C ILE A 211 14.59 -13.01 9.02
N LEU A 212 14.15 -12.70 7.81
CA LEU A 212 13.58 -13.69 6.88
C LEU A 212 14.62 -14.73 6.44
N ARG A 213 15.90 -14.33 6.32
CA ARG A 213 17.03 -15.25 6.07
C ARG A 213 17.27 -16.15 7.28
N ASP A 214 17.34 -15.59 8.48
CA ASP A 214 17.63 -16.34 9.70
C ASP A 214 16.52 -17.35 10.03
N GLU A 215 15.28 -17.06 9.62
CA GLU A 215 14.15 -18.00 9.70
C GLU A 215 14.04 -18.97 8.50
N GLY A 216 14.97 -18.87 7.55
CA GLY A 216 15.05 -19.79 6.44
C GLY A 216 14.12 -19.51 5.26
N TYR A 217 13.35 -18.41 5.26
CA TYR A 217 12.48 -18.05 4.13
C TYR A 217 13.25 -17.55 2.90
N LEU A 218 14.40 -16.93 3.11
CA LEU A 218 15.24 -16.35 2.08
C LEU A 218 16.68 -16.84 2.19
N ARG A 219 17.38 -16.91 1.06
CA ARG A 219 18.84 -17.01 0.98
C ARG A 219 19.37 -15.72 0.36
N VAL A 220 20.43 -15.17 0.93
CA VAL A 220 21.03 -13.91 0.48
C VAL A 220 22.47 -14.16 0.05
N ASN A 221 22.79 -13.81 -1.20
CA ASN A 221 24.15 -13.81 -1.70
C ASN A 221 24.67 -12.37 -1.75
N ARG A 222 25.69 -12.07 -0.95
CA ARG A 222 26.32 -10.74 -0.84
C ARG A 222 27.65 -10.64 -1.60
N THR A 223 27.88 -11.48 -2.60
CA THR A 223 29.12 -11.49 -3.36
C THR A 223 29.18 -10.31 -4.33
N ALA A 224 30.34 -9.67 -4.44
CA ALA A 224 30.64 -8.59 -5.39
C ALA A 224 29.70 -7.37 -5.35
N GLY A 225 29.12 -7.04 -4.20
CA GLY A 225 28.22 -5.88 -4.04
C GLY A 225 26.81 -6.11 -4.58
N LEU A 226 26.53 -7.22 -5.23
CA LEU A 226 25.21 -7.66 -5.65
C LEU A 226 24.53 -8.40 -4.49
N ASN A 227 23.66 -7.72 -3.76
CA ASN A 227 22.85 -8.33 -2.71
C ASN A 227 21.66 -9.03 -3.35
N THR A 228 21.88 -10.25 -3.89
CA THR A 228 20.83 -11.05 -4.54
C THR A 228 20.11 -11.90 -3.50
N ILE A 229 18.81 -11.91 -3.58
CA ILE A 229 17.89 -12.58 -2.67
C ILE A 229 17.16 -13.66 -3.43
N TYR A 230 17.15 -14.85 -2.87
CA TYR A 230 16.49 -16.04 -3.41
C TYR A 230 15.46 -16.54 -2.40
N PRO A 231 14.19 -16.74 -2.78
CA PRO A 231 13.24 -17.42 -1.91
C PRO A 231 13.64 -18.89 -1.74
N THR A 232 13.21 -19.48 -0.64
CA THR A 232 13.32 -20.91 -0.38
C THR A 232 11.96 -21.59 -0.52
N ASP A 233 11.91 -22.91 -0.42
CA ASP A 233 10.65 -23.69 -0.42
C ASP A 233 9.75 -23.35 0.78
N LEU A 234 10.27 -22.65 1.79
CA LEU A 234 9.47 -22.14 2.91
C LEU A 234 8.69 -20.86 2.56
N ALA A 235 9.05 -20.15 1.50
CA ALA A 235 8.39 -18.91 1.07
C ALA A 235 7.13 -19.18 0.24
N VAL A 236 6.31 -20.17 0.63
CA VAL A 236 5.03 -20.52 0.00
C VAL A 236 3.90 -20.44 1.03
N ASN A 237 2.66 -20.24 0.57
CA ASN A 237 1.45 -20.15 1.41
C ASN A 237 1.64 -19.16 2.58
N ILE A 238 2.18 -17.99 2.25
CA ILE A 238 2.63 -17.00 3.24
C ILE A 238 1.45 -16.45 4.05
N LEU A 239 0.30 -16.20 3.39
CA LEU A 239 -0.90 -15.71 4.07
C LEU A 239 -1.47 -16.76 5.02
N ASP A 240 -1.51 -18.03 4.64
CA ASP A 240 -1.95 -19.11 5.53
C ASP A 240 -1.07 -19.19 6.78
N LYS A 241 0.26 -19.06 6.58
CA LYS A 241 1.22 -19.02 7.70
C LYS A 241 1.06 -17.78 8.57
N TYR A 242 0.71 -16.66 7.96
CA TYR A 242 0.45 -15.43 8.70
C TYR A 242 -0.79 -15.59 9.58
N TYR A 243 -1.92 -15.91 9.00
CA TYR A 243 -3.19 -16.01 9.72
C TYR A 243 -3.27 -17.17 10.70
N SER A 244 -2.53 -18.27 10.48
CA SER A 244 -2.47 -19.38 11.45
C SER A 244 -1.79 -19.03 12.79
N ARG A 245 -1.23 -17.82 12.92
CA ARG A 245 -0.58 -17.33 14.15
C ARG A 245 -1.49 -16.39 14.96
N LEU A 246 -2.58 -15.89 14.35
CA LEU A 246 -3.56 -15.02 14.99
C LEU A 246 -4.58 -15.84 15.77
#